data_68df860fc45d39fe225b633220a75149
#
_entry.id   68df860fc45d39fe225b633220a75149
#
_cell.length_a   1.000
_cell.length_b   1.000
_cell.length_c   1.000
_cell.angle_alpha   90.00
_cell.angle_beta   90.00
_cell.angle_gamma   90.00
#
_symmetry.space_group_name_H-M   'P 1'
#
loop_
_entity.id
_entity.type
_entity.pdbx_description
1 polymer ?
#
loop_
_entity_poly.entity_id
_entity_poly.type
_entity_poly.pdbx_seq_one_letter_code
_entity_poly.pdbx_strand_id
1 'polypeptide(L)'
;MVKKLNTIALLLLVLTFFACKQEAVNDQVVKEKHRPQYHFTPESMWMNDPNGMFYYEGTYHLFYQYFPGSIVWGPMHWGHAVSKDLVTWEHKEIALYPDSLGYIFSGSAVVDVNNTSGLAKKGETPIVAIFTHHNMPKEKEGAIDFQYQSIAYSLDGGETFTKYAGNPVIKNPGIRDFRDPKVFWHESTKKWVMIFAAQNKVMLYNSPNLTEWALISEFGANIGAHGGVWECPDLFEIKVEGTDTKKWVMLVSINPGAPNGGSGTQYFVGDFDGTSFVMDKDFTNQITQDSSIWIDYGRDNYAGVTWSNVPQTDGRRLFMGWMSNWDYAQQVPTKRWRSA
;
A
#
# COMPACT_ATOMS: atom_id res chain seq x y z
N MET A 1 -48.62 -56.15 -37.70
CA MET A 1 -47.60 -55.18 -38.08
C MET A 1 -47.86 -53.76 -37.55
N VAL A 2 -48.61 -53.61 -36.45
CA VAL A 2 -49.10 -52.30 -35.95
C VAL A 2 -48.55 -52.00 -34.52
N LYS A 3 -47.82 -52.91 -33.83
CA LYS A 3 -47.33 -52.72 -32.45
C LYS A 3 -45.91 -52.17 -32.33
N LYS A 4 -45.14 -51.97 -33.41
CA LYS A 4 -43.76 -51.42 -33.38
C LYS A 4 -43.68 -49.93 -33.69
N LEU A 5 -44.77 -49.28 -34.12
CA LEU A 5 -44.72 -47.85 -34.45
C LEU A 5 -45.00 -46.94 -33.26
N ASN A 6 -45.67 -47.44 -32.21
CA ASN A 6 -45.99 -46.60 -31.04
C ASN A 6 -44.84 -46.45 -30.02
N THR A 7 -43.85 -47.33 -30.09
CA THR A 7 -42.72 -47.26 -29.12
C THR A 7 -41.62 -46.24 -29.54
N ILE A 8 -41.50 -45.96 -30.83
CA ILE A 8 -40.50 -44.96 -31.35
C ILE A 8 -41.06 -43.55 -31.18
N ALA A 9 -42.37 -43.33 -31.27
CA ALA A 9 -42.98 -42.02 -31.04
C ALA A 9 -42.89 -41.59 -29.57
N LEU A 10 -42.88 -42.53 -28.61
CA LEU A 10 -42.80 -42.23 -27.18
C LEU A 10 -41.35 -41.94 -26.74
N LEU A 11 -40.33 -42.49 -27.42
CA LEU A 11 -38.94 -42.21 -27.12
C LEU A 11 -38.48 -40.85 -27.66
N LEU A 12 -39.10 -40.32 -28.70
CA LEU A 12 -38.80 -39.01 -29.26
C LEU A 12 -39.44 -37.86 -28.45
N LEU A 13 -40.51 -38.15 -27.69
CA LEU A 13 -41.15 -37.13 -26.85
C LEU A 13 -40.47 -36.93 -25.49
N VAL A 14 -39.62 -37.85 -25.03
CA VAL A 14 -38.91 -37.77 -23.77
C VAL A 14 -37.55 -37.03 -23.91
N LEU A 15 -37.05 -36.92 -25.14
CA LEU A 15 -35.77 -36.22 -25.40
C LEU A 15 -35.87 -34.69 -25.54
N THR A 16 -37.10 -34.15 -25.53
CA THR A 16 -37.30 -32.70 -25.67
C THR A 16 -37.44 -31.94 -24.35
N PHE A 17 -37.41 -32.62 -23.19
CA PHE A 17 -37.59 -31.97 -21.90
C PHE A 17 -36.28 -31.74 -21.10
N PHE A 18 -35.12 -32.12 -21.65
CA PHE A 18 -33.79 -31.72 -21.08
C PHE A 18 -33.12 -30.61 -21.87
N ALA A 19 -33.90 -29.64 -22.35
CA ALA A 19 -33.32 -28.32 -22.62
C ALA A 19 -33.06 -27.67 -21.28
N CYS A 20 -31.81 -27.76 -20.79
CA CYS A 20 -31.33 -26.89 -19.72
C CYS A 20 -31.79 -25.46 -20.02
N LYS A 21 -32.69 -24.93 -19.21
CA LYS A 21 -32.79 -23.49 -19.04
C LYS A 21 -31.46 -23.03 -18.56
N GLN A 22 -30.59 -22.64 -19.48
CA GLN A 22 -29.50 -21.75 -19.19
C GLN A 22 -30.21 -20.45 -18.79
N GLU A 23 -30.36 -20.22 -17.48
CA GLU A 23 -30.70 -18.91 -16.97
C GLU A 23 -29.64 -17.99 -17.54
N ALA A 24 -30.05 -17.12 -18.46
CA ALA A 24 -29.23 -15.99 -18.86
C ALA A 24 -28.97 -15.24 -17.57
N VAL A 25 -27.72 -15.33 -17.07
CA VAL A 25 -27.21 -14.42 -16.08
C VAL A 25 -27.38 -13.04 -16.71
N ASN A 26 -28.37 -12.34 -16.24
CA ASN A 26 -28.65 -10.99 -16.69
C ASN A 26 -27.57 -10.13 -16.07
N ASP A 27 -26.43 -10.08 -16.75
CA ASP A 27 -25.33 -9.13 -16.47
C ASP A 27 -25.84 -7.72 -16.73
N GLN A 28 -26.83 -7.30 -15.97
CA GLN A 28 -27.05 -5.89 -15.73
C GLN A 28 -25.86 -5.42 -14.90
N VAL A 29 -24.79 -5.07 -15.57
CA VAL A 29 -23.73 -4.21 -15.00
C VAL A 29 -24.45 -2.98 -14.46
N VAL A 30 -24.74 -3.01 -13.19
CA VAL A 30 -25.28 -1.84 -12.48
C VAL A 30 -24.20 -0.79 -12.58
N LYS A 31 -24.34 0.12 -13.55
CA LYS A 31 -23.43 1.27 -13.69
C LYS A 31 -23.59 2.11 -12.42
N GLU A 32 -22.71 1.91 -11.47
CA GLU A 32 -22.66 2.73 -10.27
C GLU A 32 -22.29 4.16 -10.67
N LYS A 33 -23.15 5.10 -10.28
CA LYS A 33 -22.96 6.51 -10.54
C LYS A 33 -21.67 6.99 -9.94
N HIS A 34 -20.69 7.34 -10.16
CA HIS A 34 -19.43 7.78 -9.53
C HIS A 34 -18.32 6.73 -9.48
N ARG A 35 -18.52 5.48 -9.95
CA ARG A 35 -17.39 4.56 -10.05
C ARG A 35 -16.46 5.02 -11.18
N PRO A 36 -15.17 5.29 -10.89
CA PRO A 36 -14.18 5.60 -11.91
C PRO A 36 -14.05 4.47 -12.95
N GLN A 37 -13.68 4.82 -14.17
CA GLN A 37 -13.47 3.86 -15.26
C GLN A 37 -12.01 3.40 -15.38
N TYR A 38 -11.06 4.22 -14.90
CA TYR A 38 -9.62 3.97 -15.03
C TYR A 38 -8.91 3.85 -13.69
N HIS A 39 -9.42 4.52 -12.65
CA HIS A 39 -8.81 4.45 -11.33
C HIS A 39 -9.25 3.18 -10.62
N PHE A 40 -8.34 2.58 -9.87
CA PHE A 40 -8.66 1.44 -9.02
C PHE A 40 -9.70 1.84 -7.96
N THR A 41 -10.66 0.97 -7.74
CA THR A 41 -11.66 1.10 -6.65
C THR A 41 -11.88 -0.26 -6.02
N PRO A 42 -12.19 -0.36 -4.73
CA PRO A 42 -12.60 -1.63 -4.14
C PRO A 42 -13.93 -2.08 -4.76
N GLU A 43 -14.19 -3.37 -4.78
CA GLU A 43 -15.50 -3.88 -5.21
C GLU A 43 -16.62 -3.33 -4.35
N SER A 44 -16.38 -3.20 -3.05
CA SER A 44 -17.31 -2.66 -2.07
C SER A 44 -16.57 -2.18 -0.82
N MET A 45 -17.27 -1.53 0.08
CA MET A 45 -16.83 -1.12 1.41
C MET A 45 -15.79 0.00 1.38
N TRP A 46 -15.02 0.19 2.45
CA TRP A 46 -14.08 1.28 2.62
C TRP A 46 -12.68 0.91 2.13
N MET A 47 -12.04 1.83 1.40
CA MET A 47 -10.58 1.80 1.21
C MET A 47 -9.98 3.20 1.43
N ASN A 48 -8.68 3.23 1.76
CA ASN A 48 -7.84 4.42 1.71
C ASN A 48 -6.44 4.04 1.18
N ASP A 49 -5.37 4.40 1.82
CA ASP A 49 -3.98 4.31 1.37
C ASP A 49 -3.65 3.10 0.48
N PRO A 50 -3.14 3.28 -0.73
CA PRO A 50 -2.43 2.24 -1.44
C PRO A 50 -1.13 1.93 -0.71
N ASN A 51 -0.81 0.67 -0.49
CA ASN A 51 0.38 0.26 0.24
C ASN A 51 0.87 -1.13 -0.21
N GLY A 52 1.96 -1.62 0.35
CA GLY A 52 2.45 -2.96 0.08
C GLY A 52 2.79 -3.27 -1.39
N MET A 53 2.94 -2.26 -2.23
CA MET A 53 3.02 -2.42 -3.68
C MET A 53 4.36 -2.97 -4.14
N PHE A 54 4.33 -4.07 -4.91
CA PHE A 54 5.51 -4.65 -5.53
C PHE A 54 5.19 -5.26 -6.91
N TYR A 55 6.23 -5.44 -7.72
CA TYR A 55 6.18 -6.21 -8.95
C TYR A 55 6.92 -7.54 -8.76
N TYR A 56 6.30 -8.63 -9.20
CA TYR A 56 6.91 -9.95 -9.17
C TYR A 56 6.42 -10.81 -10.34
N GLU A 57 7.35 -11.42 -11.08
CA GLU A 57 7.07 -12.36 -12.18
C GLU A 57 5.96 -11.92 -13.16
N GLY A 58 6.05 -10.67 -13.63
CA GLY A 58 5.11 -10.12 -14.60
C GLY A 58 3.79 -9.65 -14.01
N THR A 59 3.68 -9.53 -12.69
CA THR A 59 2.48 -9.10 -11.99
C THR A 59 2.76 -7.92 -11.08
N TYR A 60 1.95 -6.88 -11.18
CA TYR A 60 1.90 -5.78 -10.25
C TYR A 60 0.92 -6.13 -9.14
N HIS A 61 1.37 -6.13 -7.90
CA HIS A 61 0.55 -6.32 -6.72
C HIS A 61 0.25 -4.97 -6.08
N LEU A 62 -1.01 -4.71 -5.78
CA LEU A 62 -1.50 -3.57 -5.04
C LEU A 62 -2.18 -4.07 -3.78
N PHE A 63 -1.71 -3.63 -2.62
CA PHE A 63 -2.47 -3.73 -1.39
C PHE A 63 -2.99 -2.36 -1.01
N TYR A 64 -4.01 -2.34 -0.20
CA TYR A 64 -4.64 -1.09 0.22
C TYR A 64 -5.30 -1.24 1.58
N GLN A 65 -5.37 -0.15 2.32
CA GLN A 65 -6.13 -0.11 3.55
C GLN A 65 -7.59 -0.42 3.25
N TYR A 66 -8.14 -1.42 3.89
CA TYR A 66 -9.47 -1.94 3.60
C TYR A 66 -10.24 -2.25 4.87
N PHE A 67 -11.51 -1.84 4.92
CA PHE A 67 -12.42 -2.28 5.97
C PHE A 67 -13.64 -2.98 5.36
N PRO A 68 -13.73 -4.31 5.45
CA PRO A 68 -14.82 -5.09 4.85
C PRO A 68 -16.16 -4.96 5.57
N GLY A 69 -16.20 -4.35 6.75
CA GLY A 69 -17.41 -4.26 7.58
C GLY A 69 -18.27 -3.02 7.35
N SER A 70 -17.77 -1.99 6.65
CA SER A 70 -18.51 -0.74 6.44
C SER A 70 -17.94 0.07 5.28
N ILE A 71 -18.70 1.08 4.84
CA ILE A 71 -18.28 2.11 3.87
C ILE A 71 -17.65 3.34 4.55
N VAL A 72 -17.34 3.29 5.83
CA VAL A 72 -16.58 4.30 6.58
C VAL A 72 -15.39 3.62 7.24
N TRP A 73 -14.41 4.41 7.64
CA TRP A 73 -13.20 3.92 8.28
C TRP A 73 -13.49 3.06 9.52
N GLY A 74 -12.73 2.01 9.72
CA GLY A 74 -12.88 1.08 10.83
C GLY A 74 -11.68 0.15 11.00
N PRO A 75 -11.84 -1.06 11.54
CA PRO A 75 -10.75 -2.02 11.69
C PRO A 75 -10.07 -2.37 10.37
N MET A 76 -8.89 -1.79 10.13
CA MET A 76 -8.17 -1.90 8.86
C MET A 76 -7.56 -3.28 8.64
N HIS A 77 -7.68 -3.73 7.41
CA HIS A 77 -7.09 -4.91 6.81
C HIS A 77 -6.21 -4.47 5.63
N TRP A 78 -5.43 -5.36 5.06
CA TRP A 78 -4.91 -5.16 3.71
C TRP A 78 -5.80 -5.89 2.70
N GLY A 79 -6.55 -5.13 1.90
CA GLY A 79 -7.14 -5.63 0.66
C GLY A 79 -6.04 -5.90 -0.36
N HIS A 80 -6.33 -6.70 -1.39
CA HIS A 80 -5.36 -7.10 -2.40
C HIS A 80 -5.97 -7.08 -3.80
N ALA A 81 -5.22 -6.59 -4.76
CA ALA A 81 -5.52 -6.66 -6.18
C ALA A 81 -4.25 -6.84 -6.99
N VAL A 82 -4.38 -7.43 -8.18
CA VAL A 82 -3.26 -7.66 -9.09
C VAL A 82 -3.56 -7.13 -10.48
N SER A 83 -2.50 -6.74 -11.21
CA SER A 83 -2.59 -6.25 -12.58
C SER A 83 -1.39 -6.69 -13.42
N LYS A 84 -1.58 -6.82 -14.73
CA LYS A 84 -0.51 -7.01 -15.71
C LYS A 84 -0.13 -5.71 -16.42
N ASP A 85 -0.98 -4.69 -16.35
CA ASP A 85 -0.89 -3.46 -17.15
C ASP A 85 -1.08 -2.16 -16.33
N LEU A 86 -1.37 -2.26 -15.02
CA LEU A 86 -1.68 -1.15 -14.10
C LEU A 86 -3.01 -0.43 -14.41
N VAL A 87 -3.80 -0.94 -15.34
CA VAL A 87 -5.10 -0.39 -15.76
C VAL A 87 -6.24 -1.34 -15.44
N THR A 88 -6.04 -2.63 -15.76
CA THR A 88 -7.02 -3.68 -15.50
C THR A 88 -6.63 -4.42 -14.23
N TRP A 89 -7.53 -4.48 -13.26
CA TRP A 89 -7.26 -5.05 -11.94
C TRP A 89 -8.15 -6.25 -11.67
N GLU A 90 -7.55 -7.30 -11.12
CA GLU A 90 -8.23 -8.46 -10.55
C GLU A 90 -8.18 -8.36 -9.02
N HIS A 91 -9.34 -8.33 -8.38
CA HIS A 91 -9.44 -8.36 -6.93
C HIS A 91 -9.13 -9.76 -6.39
N LYS A 92 -8.40 -9.81 -5.31
CA LYS A 92 -7.97 -11.02 -4.60
C LYS A 92 -8.57 -11.05 -3.20
N GLU A 93 -8.38 -12.16 -2.51
CA GLU A 93 -8.74 -12.28 -1.10
C GLU A 93 -7.96 -11.27 -0.23
N ILE A 94 -8.52 -10.92 0.92
CA ILE A 94 -7.83 -10.05 1.89
C ILE A 94 -6.51 -10.70 2.30
N ALA A 95 -5.40 -9.97 2.14
CA ALA A 95 -4.07 -10.50 2.39
C ALA A 95 -3.70 -10.51 3.89
N LEU A 96 -4.09 -9.47 4.64
CA LEU A 96 -3.79 -9.37 6.07
C LEU A 96 -5.03 -8.95 6.87
N TYR A 97 -5.29 -9.71 7.92
CA TYR A 97 -6.39 -9.48 8.86
C TYR A 97 -5.88 -8.93 10.20
N PRO A 98 -6.64 -8.09 10.90
CA PRO A 98 -6.37 -7.75 12.30
C PRO A 98 -6.16 -8.98 13.18
N ASP A 99 -5.38 -8.81 14.25
CA ASP A 99 -5.17 -9.84 15.25
C ASP A 99 -5.05 -9.25 16.67
N SER A 100 -4.54 -10.02 17.62
CA SER A 100 -4.37 -9.58 19.01
C SER A 100 -3.37 -8.42 19.18
N LEU A 101 -2.50 -8.18 18.20
CA LEU A 101 -1.58 -7.04 18.20
C LEU A 101 -2.25 -5.75 17.71
N GLY A 102 -3.30 -5.84 16.88
CA GLY A 102 -4.06 -4.68 16.44
C GLY A 102 -4.58 -4.75 15.01
N TYR A 103 -5.04 -3.60 14.50
CA TYR A 103 -5.41 -3.39 13.10
C TYR A 103 -4.17 -3.39 12.23
N ILE A 104 -4.34 -3.65 10.94
CA ILE A 104 -3.25 -3.65 9.96
C ILE A 104 -3.23 -2.30 9.26
N PHE A 105 -2.36 -1.39 9.71
CA PHE A 105 -2.16 -0.09 9.08
C PHE A 105 -1.18 -0.16 7.91
N SER A 106 -0.96 0.96 7.25
CA SER A 106 -0.16 1.06 6.03
C SER A 106 1.27 0.59 6.18
N GLY A 107 1.89 0.31 5.06
CA GLY A 107 3.26 -0.17 4.98
C GLY A 107 3.71 -0.45 3.55
N SER A 108 4.68 -1.34 3.40
CA SER A 108 5.27 -1.69 2.11
C SER A 108 5.52 -3.19 1.98
N ALA A 109 5.88 -3.65 0.78
CA ALA A 109 6.37 -5.01 0.58
C ALA A 109 7.62 -5.01 -0.30
N VAL A 110 8.50 -5.97 -0.05
CA VAL A 110 9.75 -6.16 -0.79
C VAL A 110 9.91 -7.62 -1.20
N VAL A 111 10.58 -7.82 -2.34
CA VAL A 111 10.99 -9.15 -2.79
C VAL A 111 12.41 -9.41 -2.26
N ASP A 112 12.57 -10.32 -1.32
CA ASP A 112 13.86 -10.67 -0.74
C ASP A 112 14.54 -11.76 -1.58
N VAL A 113 15.02 -11.35 -2.76
CA VAL A 113 15.59 -12.25 -3.78
C VAL A 113 16.76 -13.12 -3.26
N ASN A 114 17.44 -12.65 -2.24
CA ASN A 114 18.58 -13.34 -1.63
C ASN A 114 18.21 -14.11 -0.37
N ASN A 115 16.91 -14.11 0.01
CA ASN A 115 16.42 -14.71 1.25
C ASN A 115 17.25 -14.28 2.47
N THR A 116 17.56 -12.99 2.54
CA THR A 116 18.34 -12.40 3.66
C THR A 116 17.62 -12.55 4.99
N SER A 117 16.28 -12.57 4.94
CA SER A 117 15.42 -12.78 6.10
C SER A 117 15.46 -14.19 6.66
N GLY A 118 15.88 -15.18 5.86
CA GLY A 118 15.85 -16.58 6.23
C GLY A 118 14.43 -17.15 6.39
N LEU A 119 13.40 -16.45 5.88
CA LEU A 119 11.99 -16.85 6.02
C LEU A 119 11.58 -17.94 5.03
N ALA A 120 12.38 -18.16 3.98
CA ALA A 120 12.15 -19.21 2.98
C ALA A 120 13.23 -20.30 3.04
N LYS A 121 12.93 -21.44 2.45
CA LYS A 121 13.92 -22.49 2.23
C LYS A 121 14.89 -22.09 1.12
N LYS A 122 16.02 -22.79 1.04
CA LYS A 122 17.00 -22.56 -0.02
C LYS A 122 16.36 -22.73 -1.41
N GLY A 123 16.44 -21.70 -2.22
CA GLY A 123 15.91 -21.66 -3.59
C GLY A 123 14.51 -21.09 -3.73
N GLU A 124 13.86 -20.73 -2.62
CA GLU A 124 12.60 -19.99 -2.61
C GLU A 124 12.87 -18.49 -2.37
N THR A 125 12.04 -17.62 -2.94
CA THR A 125 12.14 -16.17 -2.77
C THR A 125 10.98 -15.69 -1.91
N PRO A 126 11.20 -15.25 -0.67
CA PRO A 126 10.12 -14.69 0.12
C PRO A 126 9.79 -13.28 -0.32
N ILE A 127 8.50 -12.96 -0.31
CA ILE A 127 8.00 -11.59 -0.38
C ILE A 127 7.65 -11.19 1.04
N VAL A 128 8.26 -10.11 1.52
CA VAL A 128 8.09 -9.66 2.91
C VAL A 128 7.28 -8.37 2.91
N ALA A 129 6.11 -8.42 3.51
CA ALA A 129 5.28 -7.26 3.83
C ALA A 129 5.71 -6.70 5.19
N ILE A 130 5.91 -5.38 5.26
CA ILE A 130 6.23 -4.64 6.48
C ILE A 130 5.10 -3.64 6.70
N PHE A 131 4.49 -3.63 7.89
CA PHE A 131 3.32 -2.84 8.17
C PHE A 131 3.27 -2.40 9.64
N THR A 132 2.41 -1.44 9.93
CA THR A 132 2.17 -1.02 11.31
C THR A 132 1.00 -1.79 11.89
N HIS A 133 1.19 -2.45 13.04
CA HIS A 133 0.08 -2.81 13.90
C HIS A 133 -0.37 -1.60 14.71
N HIS A 134 -1.69 -1.35 14.72
CA HIS A 134 -2.32 -0.29 15.48
C HIS A 134 -3.25 -0.88 16.55
N ASN A 135 -2.85 -0.76 17.81
CA ASN A 135 -3.60 -1.29 18.94
C ASN A 135 -4.65 -0.27 19.41
N MET A 136 -5.84 -0.32 18.85
CA MET A 136 -6.95 0.57 19.15
C MET A 136 -7.38 0.55 20.64
N PRO A 137 -7.45 -0.59 21.35
CA PRO A 137 -7.68 -0.61 22.80
C PRO A 137 -6.68 0.24 23.58
N LYS A 138 -5.37 0.04 23.36
CA LYS A 138 -4.33 0.84 24.01
C LYS A 138 -4.46 2.34 23.72
N GLU A 139 -4.76 2.71 22.49
CA GLU A 139 -4.98 4.12 22.12
C GLU A 139 -6.15 4.72 22.91
N LYS A 140 -7.28 4.00 23.01
CA LYS A 140 -8.46 4.43 23.77
C LYS A 140 -8.19 4.55 25.27
N GLU A 141 -7.26 3.79 25.80
CA GLU A 141 -6.77 3.88 27.17
C GLU A 141 -5.80 5.04 27.40
N GLY A 142 -5.42 5.78 26.32
CA GLY A 142 -4.53 6.94 26.38
C GLY A 142 -3.04 6.60 26.33
N ALA A 143 -2.68 5.35 26.02
CA ALA A 143 -1.28 5.00 25.77
C ALA A 143 -0.74 5.75 24.56
N ILE A 144 0.58 5.91 24.45
CA ILE A 144 1.26 6.54 23.32
C ILE A 144 2.06 5.54 22.50
N ASP A 145 2.27 4.33 22.99
CA ASP A 145 3.02 3.23 22.37
C ASP A 145 2.12 2.19 21.68
N PHE A 146 1.00 2.64 21.11
CA PHE A 146 -0.02 1.77 20.54
C PHE A 146 0.23 1.36 19.07
N GLN A 147 1.28 1.89 18.43
CA GLN A 147 1.72 1.53 17.07
C GLN A 147 3.12 0.96 17.09
N TYR A 148 3.36 -0.10 16.31
CA TYR A 148 4.67 -0.75 16.19
C TYR A 148 4.80 -1.47 14.86
N GLN A 149 6.06 -1.65 14.36
CA GLN A 149 6.28 -2.21 13.04
C GLN A 149 6.35 -3.74 13.11
N SER A 150 5.65 -4.39 12.22
CA SER A 150 5.53 -5.85 12.11
C SER A 150 5.74 -6.31 10.68
N ILE A 151 5.99 -7.62 10.50
CA ILE A 151 6.16 -8.22 9.18
C ILE A 151 5.25 -9.44 8.99
N ALA A 152 4.92 -9.69 7.74
CA ALA A 152 4.37 -10.95 7.25
C ALA A 152 5.13 -11.35 5.97
N TYR A 153 5.10 -12.62 5.62
CA TYR A 153 5.80 -13.11 4.44
C TYR A 153 4.96 -14.07 3.62
N SER A 154 5.19 -14.05 2.33
CA SER A 154 4.60 -14.95 1.34
C SER A 154 5.70 -15.80 0.71
N LEU A 155 5.36 -17.07 0.45
CA LEU A 155 6.21 -18.04 -0.27
C LEU A 155 5.55 -18.53 -1.57
N ASP A 156 4.42 -17.93 -1.93
CA ASP A 156 3.60 -18.30 -3.09
C ASP A 156 3.43 -17.13 -4.07
N GLY A 157 4.41 -16.23 -4.14
CA GLY A 157 4.40 -15.11 -5.07
C GLY A 157 3.52 -13.93 -4.64
N GLY A 158 3.08 -13.87 -3.39
CA GLY A 158 2.25 -12.78 -2.85
C GLY A 158 0.76 -13.10 -2.81
N GLU A 159 0.37 -14.36 -3.06
CA GLU A 159 -1.05 -14.77 -2.99
C GLU A 159 -1.52 -14.85 -1.53
N THR A 160 -0.72 -15.45 -0.64
CA THR A 160 -1.04 -15.55 0.79
C THR A 160 0.12 -15.09 1.67
N PHE A 161 -0.19 -14.58 2.86
CA PHE A 161 0.80 -14.07 3.80
C PHE A 161 0.68 -14.73 5.18
N THR A 162 1.82 -15.11 5.74
CA THR A 162 1.95 -15.60 7.11
C THR A 162 2.61 -14.53 7.97
N LYS A 163 1.97 -14.14 9.08
CA LYS A 163 2.56 -13.20 10.03
C LYS A 163 3.75 -13.81 10.74
N TYR A 164 4.82 -13.04 10.87
CA TYR A 164 6.04 -13.49 11.54
C TYR A 164 5.81 -13.68 13.04
N ALA A 165 6.22 -14.82 13.55
CA ALA A 165 5.99 -15.19 14.96
C ALA A 165 6.75 -14.27 15.96
N GLY A 166 7.83 -13.62 15.50
CA GLY A 166 8.64 -12.70 16.31
C GLY A 166 8.15 -11.24 16.30
N ASN A 167 6.96 -10.96 15.75
CA ASN A 167 6.41 -9.59 15.76
C ASN A 167 6.17 -9.05 17.18
N PRO A 168 6.30 -7.72 17.38
CA PRO A 168 6.76 -6.71 16.43
C PRO A 168 8.29 -6.73 16.23
N VAL A 169 8.76 -6.42 15.00
CA VAL A 169 10.19 -6.30 14.68
C VAL A 169 10.79 -4.96 15.10
N ILE A 170 9.97 -3.91 15.23
CA ILE A 170 10.32 -2.64 15.88
C ILE A 170 9.24 -2.30 16.90
N LYS A 171 9.62 -2.31 18.18
CA LYS A 171 8.75 -1.87 19.28
C LYS A 171 8.71 -0.34 19.33
N ASN A 172 7.58 0.21 19.75
CA ASN A 172 7.43 1.64 19.92
C ASN A 172 8.17 2.11 21.20
N PRO A 173 9.06 3.08 21.10
CA PRO A 173 9.80 3.60 22.27
C PRO A 173 8.99 4.63 23.10
N GLY A 174 7.70 4.79 22.90
CA GLY A 174 6.86 5.79 23.53
C GLY A 174 6.63 7.02 22.66
N ILE A 175 6.46 6.82 21.35
CA ILE A 175 6.17 7.88 20.37
C ILE A 175 4.75 7.68 19.84
N ARG A 176 3.91 8.70 19.98
CA ARG A 176 2.60 8.71 19.33
C ARG A 176 2.78 8.87 17.82
N ASP A 177 1.85 8.30 17.02
CA ASP A 177 1.88 8.36 15.55
C ASP A 177 3.20 7.84 14.95
N PHE A 178 3.49 6.56 15.23
CA PHE A 178 4.71 5.83 14.88
C PHE A 178 4.38 4.75 13.84
N ARG A 179 4.29 5.12 12.51
CA ARG A 179 3.64 4.30 11.50
C ARG A 179 4.14 4.44 10.07
N ASP A 180 3.59 3.61 9.18
CA ASP A 180 3.68 3.63 7.73
C ASP A 180 5.09 3.33 7.20
N PRO A 181 5.64 2.13 7.48
CA PRO A 181 7.00 1.80 7.08
C PRO A 181 7.13 1.56 5.57
N LYS A 182 8.08 2.26 4.96
CA LYS A 182 8.58 1.97 3.61
C LYS A 182 9.95 1.35 3.69
N VAL A 183 10.13 0.22 3.02
CA VAL A 183 11.39 -0.54 3.02
C VAL A 183 11.93 -0.68 1.62
N PHE A 184 13.26 -0.56 1.46
CA PHE A 184 13.98 -0.83 0.22
C PHE A 184 15.39 -1.37 0.50
N TRP A 185 15.96 -2.05 -0.49
CA TRP A 185 17.35 -2.49 -0.43
C TRP A 185 18.29 -1.36 -0.84
N HIS A 186 19.28 -1.03 0.00
CA HIS A 186 20.31 -0.06 -0.30
C HIS A 186 21.59 -0.75 -0.75
N GLU A 187 21.83 -0.70 -2.06
CA GLU A 187 22.86 -1.50 -2.72
C GLU A 187 24.28 -1.23 -2.21
N SER A 188 24.63 0.01 -1.94
CA SER A 188 26.00 0.40 -1.52
C SER A 188 26.33 -0.15 -0.13
N THR A 189 25.37 -0.16 0.79
CA THR A 189 25.60 -0.65 2.17
C THR A 189 25.24 -2.12 2.36
N LYS A 190 24.62 -2.75 1.34
CA LYS A 190 24.11 -4.12 1.41
C LYS A 190 23.21 -4.35 2.62
N LYS A 191 22.28 -3.42 2.82
CA LYS A 191 21.29 -3.45 3.90
C LYS A 191 19.91 -3.03 3.41
N TRP A 192 18.92 -3.54 4.07
CA TRP A 192 17.58 -2.99 4.01
C TRP A 192 17.53 -1.68 4.77
N VAL A 193 16.83 -0.71 4.22
CA VAL A 193 16.54 0.57 4.87
C VAL A 193 15.03 0.67 5.03
N MET A 194 14.59 1.10 6.20
CA MET A 194 13.20 1.40 6.52
C MET A 194 13.09 2.88 6.88
N ILE A 195 12.15 3.58 6.29
CA ILE A 195 11.71 4.92 6.68
C ILE A 195 10.25 4.83 7.11
N PHE A 196 9.89 5.47 8.21
CA PHE A 196 8.50 5.62 8.65
C PHE A 196 8.29 6.93 9.41
N ALA A 197 7.03 7.35 9.50
CA ALA A 197 6.63 8.57 10.17
C ALA A 197 6.60 8.40 11.70
N ALA A 198 7.06 9.42 12.40
CA ALA A 198 7.07 9.51 13.87
C ALA A 198 6.67 10.92 14.30
N GLN A 199 5.37 11.17 14.45
CA GLN A 199 4.75 12.47 14.70
C GLN A 199 4.98 13.47 13.55
N ASN A 200 5.96 14.37 13.69
CA ASN A 200 6.28 15.45 12.76
C ASN A 200 7.68 15.30 12.14
N LYS A 201 8.19 14.08 12.11
CA LYS A 201 9.49 13.73 11.50
C LYS A 201 9.41 12.32 10.92
N VAL A 202 10.43 11.93 10.21
CA VAL A 202 10.66 10.53 9.84
C VAL A 202 11.84 9.96 10.60
N MET A 203 11.79 8.66 10.85
CA MET A 203 12.88 7.87 11.42
C MET A 203 13.35 6.87 10.37
N LEU A 204 14.67 6.73 10.27
CA LEU A 204 15.33 5.78 9.38
C LEU A 204 16.02 4.67 10.19
N TYR A 205 15.80 3.45 9.76
CA TYR A 205 16.40 2.26 10.34
C TYR A 205 17.09 1.45 9.25
N ASN A 206 18.08 0.65 9.62
CA ASN A 206 18.64 -0.35 8.73
C ASN A 206 18.60 -1.76 9.32
N SER A 207 18.64 -2.76 8.44
CA SER A 207 18.60 -4.17 8.81
C SER A 207 19.43 -5.01 7.85
N PRO A 208 20.14 -6.05 8.32
CA PRO A 208 20.75 -7.04 7.45
C PRO A 208 19.72 -8.08 6.95
N ASN A 209 18.57 -8.25 7.61
CA ASN A 209 17.72 -9.44 7.49
C ASN A 209 16.21 -9.20 7.64
N LEU A 210 15.74 -7.94 7.60
CA LEU A 210 14.31 -7.56 7.74
C LEU A 210 13.67 -7.86 9.12
N THR A 211 14.35 -8.57 10.00
CA THR A 211 13.83 -8.95 11.32
C THR A 211 14.50 -8.20 12.47
N GLU A 212 15.73 -7.75 12.27
CA GLU A 212 16.53 -7.01 13.25
C GLU A 212 16.85 -5.62 12.71
N TRP A 213 16.40 -4.58 13.40
CA TRP A 213 16.46 -3.19 12.94
C TRP A 213 17.23 -2.30 13.91
N ALA A 214 18.08 -1.44 13.38
CA ALA A 214 18.80 -0.43 14.12
C ALA A 214 18.48 0.98 13.61
N LEU A 215 18.14 1.90 14.52
CA LEU A 215 17.95 3.31 14.20
C LEU A 215 19.26 3.89 13.66
N ILE A 216 19.20 4.58 12.54
CA ILE A 216 20.37 5.20 11.89
C ILE A 216 20.30 6.71 11.84
N SER A 217 19.13 7.29 11.59
CA SER A 217 18.96 8.76 11.58
C SER A 217 17.48 9.15 11.67
N GLU A 218 17.26 10.46 11.77
CA GLU A 218 15.95 11.11 11.73
C GLU A 218 16.01 12.32 10.80
N PHE A 219 14.86 12.71 10.23
CA PHE A 219 14.78 13.89 9.37
C PHE A 219 13.43 14.58 9.53
N GLY A 220 13.42 15.90 9.38
CA GLY A 220 12.23 16.69 9.13
C GLY A 220 11.67 17.44 10.33
N ALA A 221 12.15 17.22 11.58
CA ALA A 221 11.57 17.82 12.78
C ALA A 221 11.41 19.36 12.74
N ASN A 222 12.25 20.05 11.95
CA ASN A 222 12.29 21.52 11.88
C ASN A 222 12.18 22.05 10.44
N ILE A 223 11.75 21.24 9.49
CA ILE A 223 11.69 21.63 8.08
C ILE A 223 10.49 20.98 7.39
N GLY A 224 9.91 21.69 6.41
CA GLY A 224 8.71 21.28 5.72
C GLY A 224 7.42 21.71 6.44
N ALA A 225 6.30 21.25 5.95
CA ALA A 225 4.99 21.54 6.52
C ALA A 225 4.79 20.79 7.84
N HIS A 226 4.32 21.52 8.84
CA HIS A 226 3.93 21.04 10.15
C HIS A 226 2.51 21.52 10.49
N GLY A 227 1.96 21.09 11.62
CA GLY A 227 0.59 21.42 12.02
C GLY A 227 -0.40 20.27 11.81
N GLY A 228 0.08 19.18 11.24
CA GLY A 228 -0.62 17.89 11.13
C GLY A 228 0.32 16.74 11.47
N VAL A 229 -0.18 15.52 11.31
CA VAL A 229 0.58 14.29 11.51
C VAL A 229 1.25 13.90 10.19
N TRP A 230 2.53 13.57 10.24
CA TRP A 230 3.24 13.00 9.10
C TRP A 230 2.89 11.53 8.93
N GLU A 231 2.66 11.11 7.68
CA GLU A 231 2.20 9.77 7.30
C GLU A 231 2.85 9.30 5.99
N CYS A 232 2.83 8.01 5.75
CA CYS A 232 3.18 7.37 4.47
C CYS A 232 4.45 7.92 3.80
N PRO A 233 5.61 7.94 4.47
CA PRO A 233 6.83 8.41 3.84
C PRO A 233 7.32 7.40 2.79
N ASP A 234 8.01 7.92 1.76
CA ASP A 234 8.77 7.12 0.80
C ASP A 234 10.15 7.74 0.60
N LEU A 235 11.13 6.93 0.23
CA LEU A 235 12.50 7.38 -0.07
C LEU A 235 13.06 6.55 -1.22
N PHE A 236 13.38 7.21 -2.34
CA PHE A 236 13.86 6.53 -3.54
C PHE A 236 14.83 7.37 -4.35
N GLU A 237 15.70 6.69 -5.09
CA GLU A 237 16.59 7.31 -6.07
C GLU A 237 15.90 7.46 -7.42
N ILE A 238 16.09 8.62 -8.08
CA ILE A 238 15.59 8.89 -9.42
C ILE A 238 16.65 9.63 -10.25
N LYS A 239 16.69 9.36 -11.57
CA LYS A 239 17.56 10.08 -12.50
C LYS A 239 16.99 11.47 -12.77
N VAL A 240 17.85 12.49 -12.72
CA VAL A 240 17.47 13.85 -13.12
C VAL A 240 17.40 13.92 -14.63
N GLU A 241 16.25 14.33 -15.16
CA GLU A 241 16.00 14.40 -16.59
C GLU A 241 17.07 15.25 -17.32
N GLY A 242 17.51 14.77 -18.48
CA GLY A 242 18.53 15.45 -19.29
C GLY A 242 19.97 15.35 -18.76
N THR A 243 20.21 14.61 -17.67
CA THR A 243 21.52 14.46 -17.05
C THR A 243 21.85 12.99 -16.75
N ASP A 244 23.09 12.71 -16.32
CA ASP A 244 23.47 11.41 -15.74
C ASP A 244 23.44 11.41 -14.20
N THR A 245 23.04 12.52 -13.62
CA THR A 245 22.95 12.68 -12.16
C THR A 245 21.71 11.96 -11.64
N LYS A 246 21.82 11.36 -10.47
CA LYS A 246 20.70 10.82 -9.71
C LYS A 246 20.54 11.59 -8.42
N LYS A 247 19.33 11.68 -7.93
CA LYS A 247 18.96 12.28 -6.66
C LYS A 247 18.03 11.38 -5.88
N TRP A 248 18.07 11.51 -4.59
CA TRP A 248 17.12 10.90 -3.70
C TRP A 248 15.94 11.85 -3.47
N VAL A 249 14.74 11.31 -3.55
CA VAL A 249 13.50 12.02 -3.27
C VAL A 249 12.85 11.35 -2.07
N MET A 250 12.51 12.18 -1.08
CA MET A 250 11.71 11.77 0.07
C MET A 250 10.32 12.37 -0.09
N LEU A 251 9.27 11.53 -0.06
CA LEU A 251 7.88 11.96 0.03
C LEU A 251 7.42 11.86 1.47
N VAL A 252 6.54 12.77 1.88
CA VAL A 252 5.90 12.71 3.21
C VAL A 252 4.49 13.30 3.10
N SER A 253 3.51 12.49 3.40
CA SER A 253 2.13 12.93 3.52
C SER A 253 1.89 13.62 4.86
N ILE A 254 0.95 14.57 4.91
CA ILE A 254 0.55 15.28 6.14
C ILE A 254 -0.97 15.47 6.17
N ASN A 255 -1.56 15.29 7.34
CA ASN A 255 -2.99 15.55 7.57
C ASN A 255 -3.25 16.04 9.02
N PRO A 256 -3.93 17.22 9.18
CA PRO A 256 -4.15 18.24 8.17
C PRO A 256 -2.87 19.00 7.82
N GLY A 257 -2.94 19.97 6.92
CA GLY A 257 -1.80 20.87 6.66
C GLY A 257 -1.47 21.07 5.17
N ALA A 258 -2.26 20.49 4.26
CA ALA A 258 -2.10 20.67 2.83
C ALA A 258 -2.44 22.13 2.40
N PRO A 259 -1.89 22.62 1.27
CA PRO A 259 -2.06 24.00 0.84
C PRO A 259 -3.51 24.36 0.51
N ASN A 260 -4.33 23.37 0.10
CA ASN A 260 -5.75 23.55 -0.22
C ASN A 260 -6.70 22.91 0.82
N GLY A 261 -6.19 22.66 2.04
CA GLY A 261 -6.91 22.09 3.18
C GLY A 261 -6.89 20.56 3.21
N GLY A 262 -7.03 20.00 4.41
CA GLY A 262 -7.01 18.57 4.68
C GLY A 262 -5.66 17.94 4.41
N SER A 263 -5.67 16.85 3.67
CA SER A 263 -4.52 15.99 3.39
C SER A 263 -3.73 16.43 2.16
N GLY A 264 -2.41 16.22 2.17
CA GLY A 264 -1.54 16.43 1.01
C GLY A 264 -0.16 15.81 1.19
N THR A 265 0.65 15.81 0.14
CA THR A 265 1.99 15.19 0.14
C THR A 265 3.05 16.22 -0.24
N GLN A 266 3.98 16.45 0.67
CA GLN A 266 5.19 17.25 0.43
C GLN A 266 6.36 16.36 0.02
N TYR A 267 7.40 16.97 -0.57
CA TYR A 267 8.60 16.23 -0.93
C TYR A 267 9.88 17.01 -0.64
N PHE A 268 10.97 16.27 -0.55
CA PHE A 268 12.33 16.78 -0.33
C PHE A 268 13.29 16.12 -1.32
N VAL A 269 14.24 16.89 -1.85
CA VAL A 269 15.26 16.40 -2.78
C VAL A 269 16.63 16.53 -2.13
N GLY A 270 17.47 15.51 -2.29
CA GLY A 270 18.80 15.49 -1.71
C GLY A 270 19.61 14.25 -2.08
N ASP A 271 20.50 13.89 -1.19
CA ASP A 271 21.34 12.71 -1.28
C ASP A 271 21.14 11.82 -0.05
N PHE A 272 21.23 10.49 -0.23
CA PHE A 272 21.16 9.52 0.86
C PHE A 272 22.32 8.53 0.74
N ASP A 273 23.11 8.41 1.78
CA ASP A 273 24.34 7.59 1.81
C ASP A 273 24.11 6.18 2.39
N GLY A 274 22.85 5.83 2.70
CA GLY A 274 22.50 4.59 3.40
C GLY A 274 22.42 4.75 4.92
N THR A 275 22.69 5.97 5.43
CA THR A 275 22.62 6.30 6.86
C THR A 275 21.79 7.55 7.10
N SER A 276 22.04 8.63 6.35
CA SER A 276 21.38 9.91 6.54
C SER A 276 20.94 10.52 5.21
N PHE A 277 19.80 11.22 5.25
CA PHE A 277 19.33 12.03 4.13
C PHE A 277 19.76 13.49 4.33
N VAL A 278 20.43 14.05 3.32
CA VAL A 278 20.90 15.43 3.30
C VAL A 278 20.29 16.16 2.12
N MET A 279 19.49 17.20 2.38
CA MET A 279 18.88 17.99 1.32
C MET A 279 19.88 18.72 0.45
N ASP A 280 19.58 18.84 -0.83
CA ASP A 280 20.30 19.71 -1.75
C ASP A 280 20.27 21.16 -1.27
N LYS A 281 21.36 21.87 -1.49
CA LYS A 281 21.48 23.27 -1.08
C LYS A 281 20.43 24.16 -1.76
N ASP A 282 20.22 23.98 -3.06
CA ASP A 282 19.25 24.79 -3.80
C ASP A 282 17.83 24.46 -3.37
N PHE A 283 17.51 23.19 -3.13
CA PHE A 283 16.23 22.75 -2.59
C PHE A 283 16.01 23.30 -1.17
N THR A 284 17.06 23.31 -0.32
CA THR A 284 17.00 23.90 1.01
C THR A 284 16.68 25.39 0.96
N ASN A 285 17.29 26.13 0.04
CA ASN A 285 17.01 27.55 -0.12
C ASN A 285 15.55 27.79 -0.53
N GLN A 286 15.02 26.99 -1.46
CA GLN A 286 13.64 27.09 -1.91
C GLN A 286 12.65 26.76 -0.78
N ILE A 287 12.81 25.64 -0.08
CA ILE A 287 11.90 25.26 1.00
C ILE A 287 11.93 26.26 2.18
N THR A 288 13.03 26.97 2.38
CA THR A 288 13.14 28.03 3.40
C THR A 288 12.28 29.26 3.00
N GLN A 289 12.14 29.54 1.72
CA GLN A 289 11.29 30.63 1.20
C GLN A 289 9.80 30.24 1.20
N ASP A 290 9.49 29.02 0.75
CA ASP A 290 8.12 28.56 0.48
C ASP A 290 7.52 27.75 1.64
N SER A 291 8.27 27.54 2.73
CA SER A 291 7.92 26.69 3.90
C SER A 291 7.79 25.21 3.59
N SER A 292 7.29 24.83 2.44
CA SER A 292 7.13 23.43 1.98
C SER A 292 6.89 23.38 0.47
N ILE A 293 7.28 22.28 -0.14
CA ILE A 293 7.10 22.03 -1.57
C ILE A 293 6.23 20.79 -1.71
N TRP A 294 5.20 20.90 -2.51
CA TRP A 294 4.14 19.91 -2.63
C TRP A 294 4.23 19.14 -3.95
N ILE A 295 3.88 17.85 -3.93
CA ILE A 295 3.84 17.03 -5.14
C ILE A 295 2.78 17.53 -6.14
N ASP A 296 1.69 18.07 -5.61
CA ASP A 296 0.65 18.79 -6.35
C ASP A 296 -0.14 19.77 -5.45
N TYR A 297 -1.03 20.52 -6.04
CA TYR A 297 -1.90 21.48 -5.37
C TYR A 297 -3.39 21.11 -5.49
N GLY A 298 -3.70 19.87 -5.87
CA GLY A 298 -5.04 19.31 -5.81
C GLY A 298 -5.52 19.08 -4.38
N ARG A 299 -6.79 18.78 -4.23
CA ARG A 299 -7.31 18.34 -2.92
C ARG A 299 -7.21 16.84 -2.73
N ASP A 300 -7.20 16.09 -3.80
CA ASP A 300 -7.07 14.64 -3.82
C ASP A 300 -5.66 14.26 -4.20
N ASN A 301 -5.19 13.12 -3.84
CA ASN A 301 -3.86 12.55 -3.91
C ASN A 301 -3.13 12.58 -2.56
N TYR A 302 -3.35 11.54 -1.78
CA TYR A 302 -2.81 11.40 -0.43
C TYR A 302 -2.20 10.01 -0.22
N ALA A 303 -1.34 9.88 0.80
CA ALA A 303 -0.72 8.62 1.24
C ALA A 303 -0.02 7.84 0.11
N GLY A 304 0.40 8.55 -0.94
CA GLY A 304 1.00 7.95 -2.11
C GLY A 304 2.42 7.46 -1.86
N VAL A 305 2.72 6.27 -2.37
CA VAL A 305 4.04 5.64 -2.30
C VAL A 305 4.38 4.95 -3.63
N THR A 306 5.65 4.56 -3.80
CA THR A 306 6.12 3.94 -5.04
C THR A 306 6.10 2.41 -4.98
N TRP A 307 6.02 1.76 -6.16
CA TRP A 307 6.18 0.31 -6.31
C TRP A 307 7.61 -0.14 -6.00
N SER A 308 7.72 -1.27 -5.30
CA SER A 308 8.98 -1.99 -5.11
C SER A 308 9.22 -2.98 -6.26
N ASN A 309 10.49 -3.29 -6.52
CA ASN A 309 10.94 -4.35 -7.44
C ASN A 309 10.47 -4.21 -8.89
N VAL A 310 10.12 -3.00 -9.35
CA VAL A 310 9.82 -2.75 -10.77
C VAL A 310 11.09 -3.03 -11.59
N PRO A 311 11.02 -3.77 -12.72
CA PRO A 311 12.19 -4.08 -13.52
C PRO A 311 12.93 -2.81 -13.97
N GLN A 312 14.25 -2.81 -13.87
CA GLN A 312 15.07 -1.67 -14.34
C GLN A 312 14.88 -1.35 -15.83
N THR A 313 14.53 -2.36 -16.62
CA THR A 313 14.20 -2.19 -18.05
C THR A 313 12.94 -1.38 -18.31
N ASP A 314 12.04 -1.26 -17.33
CA ASP A 314 10.87 -0.36 -17.42
C ASP A 314 11.30 1.10 -17.39
N GLY A 315 12.32 1.44 -16.60
CA GLY A 315 12.88 2.81 -16.50
C GLY A 315 11.99 3.82 -15.76
N ARG A 316 10.78 3.45 -15.37
CA ARG A 316 9.85 4.33 -14.64
C ARG A 316 9.96 4.14 -13.13
N ARG A 317 9.69 5.21 -12.38
CA ARG A 317 9.35 5.15 -10.97
C ARG A 317 7.82 5.24 -10.88
N LEU A 318 7.17 4.12 -10.57
CA LEU A 318 5.71 4.06 -10.48
C LEU A 318 5.26 4.52 -9.09
N PHE A 319 4.31 5.43 -9.06
CA PHE A 319 3.71 6.02 -7.86
C PHE A 319 2.19 5.87 -7.93
N MET A 320 1.55 5.59 -6.81
CA MET A 320 0.10 5.61 -6.67
C MET A 320 -0.29 6.30 -5.37
N GLY A 321 -1.23 7.22 -5.44
CA GLY A 321 -1.83 7.89 -4.29
C GLY A 321 -3.31 7.59 -4.15
N TRP A 322 -3.84 7.80 -2.98
CA TRP A 322 -5.26 7.72 -2.68
C TRP A 322 -5.99 8.95 -3.26
N MET A 323 -6.93 8.70 -4.18
CA MET A 323 -7.71 9.75 -4.85
C MET A 323 -8.83 10.27 -3.94
N SER A 324 -8.47 10.78 -2.76
CA SER A 324 -9.40 11.37 -1.80
C SER A 324 -8.70 12.30 -0.82
N ASN A 325 -9.46 12.82 0.15
CA ASN A 325 -8.98 13.71 1.20
C ASN A 325 -9.74 13.42 2.50
N TRP A 326 -9.07 13.42 3.64
CA TRP A 326 -9.67 13.12 4.93
C TRP A 326 -10.79 14.08 5.33
N ASP A 327 -10.80 15.31 4.79
CA ASP A 327 -11.87 16.29 5.04
C ASP A 327 -13.27 15.78 4.65
N TYR A 328 -13.35 14.90 3.61
CA TYR A 328 -14.66 14.46 3.08
C TYR A 328 -14.74 12.98 2.69
N ALA A 329 -13.68 12.24 2.77
CA ALA A 329 -13.63 10.85 2.31
C ALA A 329 -14.76 9.98 2.88
N GLN A 330 -15.13 10.19 4.13
CA GLN A 330 -16.22 9.45 4.79
C GLN A 330 -17.62 9.94 4.41
N GLN A 331 -17.74 10.98 3.55
CA GLN A 331 -19.01 11.63 3.18
C GLN A 331 -19.29 11.57 1.68
N VAL A 332 -18.40 10.96 0.87
CA VAL A 332 -18.62 10.85 -0.58
C VAL A 332 -19.91 10.09 -0.90
N PRO A 333 -20.66 10.49 -1.96
CA PRO A 333 -22.03 10.02 -2.21
C PRO A 333 -22.11 8.65 -2.88
N THR A 334 -21.14 7.79 -2.69
CA THR A 334 -21.15 6.39 -3.14
C THR A 334 -21.90 5.52 -2.13
N LYS A 335 -22.56 4.44 -2.61
CA LYS A 335 -23.45 3.63 -1.76
C LYS A 335 -22.83 2.31 -1.31
N ARG A 336 -22.04 1.67 -2.18
CA ARG A 336 -21.48 0.35 -1.94
C ARG A 336 -20.01 0.35 -1.53
N TRP A 337 -19.30 1.40 -1.87
CA TRP A 337 -17.87 1.55 -1.67
C TRP A 337 -17.54 3.02 -1.32
N ARG A 338 -16.46 3.22 -0.66
CA ARG A 338 -15.74 4.48 -0.40
C ARG A 338 -14.30 4.11 -0.20
N SER A 339 -13.49 4.73 -0.60
CA SER A 339 -13.03 5.79 -1.37
C SER A 339 -12.21 5.23 -2.54
N ALA A 340 -11.53 5.99 -3.38
CA ALA A 340 -10.84 5.44 -4.56
C ALA A 340 -9.35 5.78 -4.54
#